data_de515e4ec005d36de20b6c578212acae
#
_entry.id   de515e4ec005d36de20b6c578212acae
#
_cell.length_a   1.000
_cell.length_b   1.000
_cell.length_c   1.000
_cell.angle_alpha   90.00
_cell.angle_beta   90.00
_cell.angle_gamma   90.00
#
_symmetry.space_group_name_H-M   'P 1'
#
loop_
_entity.id
_entity.type
_entity.pdbx_description
1 polymer ?
#
loop_
_entity_poly.entity_id
_entity_poly.type
_entity_poly.pdbx_seq_one_letter_code
_entity_poly.pdbx_strand_id
1 'polypeptide(L)'
;MSLKAVKVFAVDIDGTLTENGYGRVYLDGIATLRYMEDLGFRVIYVTGRSSIEAYLLAVFGGTTRIAVGENGGVITTAPDEHILLANKQNCLKGYEVLKANIENVQMKPVFNRLTEVVLSRTFDIGEGIKVLEENNLNLRLSDSKYAYHINERGVDKAVGLLEVLKILNFDPQETVAIGDSETDLPLFDLCGCSIALNHAEDRVKARATHVVRGTEGRGLVDAIDLVALKYLQYPNHSK
;
A
#
# COMPACT_ATOMS: atom_id res chain seq x y z
N MET A 1 14.90 -10.79 9.02
CA MET A 1 14.85 -9.84 10.14
C MET A 1 13.83 -10.37 11.14
N SER A 2 13.92 -10.11 12.44
CA SER A 2 12.96 -10.61 13.43
C SER A 2 12.13 -9.47 13.97
N LEU A 3 10.81 -9.69 14.11
CA LEU A 3 9.88 -8.76 14.71
C LEU A 3 10.31 -8.45 16.16
N LYS A 4 10.39 -7.17 16.49
CA LYS A 4 10.44 -6.66 17.86
C LYS A 4 9.01 -6.60 18.43
N ALA A 5 8.79 -5.92 19.55
CA ALA A 5 7.43 -5.68 20.04
C ALA A 5 6.61 -4.93 18.97
N VAL A 6 5.43 -5.44 18.61
CA VAL A 6 4.54 -4.80 17.63
C VAL A 6 4.09 -3.43 18.15
N LYS A 7 4.18 -2.42 17.30
CA LYS A 7 3.67 -1.06 17.58
C LYS A 7 2.88 -0.47 16.42
N VAL A 8 3.14 -0.94 15.20
CA VAL A 8 2.57 -0.37 13.97
C VAL A 8 1.99 -1.48 13.09
N PHE A 9 0.84 -1.22 12.49
CA PHE A 9 0.25 -1.98 11.41
C PHE A 9 0.29 -1.13 10.14
N ALA A 10 0.98 -1.59 9.11
CA ALA A 10 0.97 -1.04 7.77
C ALA A 10 0.02 -1.89 6.92
N VAL A 11 -1.09 -1.31 6.49
CA VAL A 11 -2.22 -2.04 5.90
C VAL A 11 -2.49 -1.53 4.50
N ASP A 12 -2.46 -2.44 3.52
CA ASP A 12 -2.97 -2.13 2.18
C ASP A 12 -4.50 -1.99 2.20
N ILE A 13 -5.05 -1.34 1.17
CA ILE A 13 -6.49 -1.06 1.08
C ILE A 13 -7.18 -2.03 0.11
N ASP A 14 -6.79 -1.99 -1.18
CA ASP A 14 -7.51 -2.71 -2.23
C ASP A 14 -7.19 -4.21 -2.23
N GLY A 15 -8.20 -5.05 -2.01
CA GLY A 15 -8.02 -6.49 -1.86
C GLY A 15 -7.58 -6.90 -0.45
N THR A 16 -7.23 -5.95 0.43
CA THR A 16 -6.86 -6.21 1.83
C THR A 16 -7.95 -5.76 2.80
N LEU A 17 -8.32 -4.49 2.78
CA LEU A 17 -9.43 -3.94 3.57
C LEU A 17 -10.73 -3.88 2.78
N THR A 18 -10.65 -3.80 1.45
CA THR A 18 -11.80 -3.71 0.56
C THR A 18 -12.01 -4.99 -0.24
N GLU A 19 -13.22 -5.18 -0.74
CA GLU A 19 -13.51 -6.20 -1.75
C GLU A 19 -12.82 -5.84 -3.06
N ASN A 20 -12.10 -6.80 -3.62
CA ASN A 20 -11.27 -6.62 -4.81
C ASN A 20 -12.15 -6.24 -6.02
N GLY A 21 -11.84 -5.10 -6.64
CA GLY A 21 -12.55 -4.57 -7.80
C GLY A 21 -13.76 -3.68 -7.48
N TYR A 22 -14.28 -3.66 -6.26
CA TYR A 22 -15.46 -2.85 -5.90
C TYR A 22 -15.10 -1.64 -5.01
N GLY A 23 -13.96 -1.65 -4.35
CA GLY A 23 -13.56 -0.59 -3.42
C GLY A 23 -14.46 -0.47 -2.18
N ARG A 24 -15.34 -1.46 -1.95
CA ARG A 24 -16.24 -1.51 -0.80
C ARG A 24 -15.48 -1.93 0.44
N VAL A 25 -15.42 -1.06 1.42
CA VAL A 25 -14.72 -1.31 2.69
C VAL A 25 -15.44 -2.38 3.51
N TYR A 26 -14.69 -3.34 4.04
CA TYR A 26 -15.18 -4.34 4.98
C TYR A 26 -15.29 -3.71 6.38
N LEU A 27 -16.51 -3.55 6.89
CA LEU A 27 -16.75 -2.77 8.12
C LEU A 27 -16.12 -3.39 9.37
N ASP A 28 -16.12 -4.73 9.49
CA ASP A 28 -15.46 -5.41 10.62
C ASP A 28 -13.93 -5.18 10.57
N GLY A 29 -13.34 -5.06 9.36
CA GLY A 29 -11.95 -4.69 9.20
C GLY A 29 -11.65 -3.30 9.76
N ILE A 30 -12.48 -2.30 9.45
CA ILE A 30 -12.34 -0.95 10.04
C ILE A 30 -12.53 -0.99 11.55
N ALA A 31 -13.53 -1.72 12.05
CA ALA A 31 -13.77 -1.84 13.48
C ALA A 31 -12.57 -2.46 14.20
N THR A 32 -11.98 -3.52 13.61
CA THR A 32 -10.79 -4.19 14.14
C THR A 32 -9.58 -3.27 14.15
N LEU A 33 -9.33 -2.54 13.06
CA LEU A 33 -8.20 -1.58 12.98
C LEU A 33 -8.36 -0.43 13.96
N ARG A 34 -9.57 0.11 14.10
CA ARG A 34 -9.87 1.14 15.12
C ARG A 34 -9.63 0.61 16.54
N TYR A 35 -10.05 -0.62 16.81
CA TYR A 35 -9.79 -1.24 18.11
C TYR A 35 -8.29 -1.38 18.40
N MET A 36 -7.46 -1.70 17.39
CA MET A 36 -6.01 -1.70 17.56
C MET A 36 -5.46 -0.31 17.86
N GLU A 37 -5.97 0.73 17.20
CA GLU A 37 -5.61 2.13 17.50
C GLU A 37 -5.99 2.52 18.95
N ASP A 38 -7.18 2.15 19.39
CA ASP A 38 -7.66 2.38 20.77
C ASP A 38 -6.78 1.66 21.82
N LEU A 39 -6.18 0.53 21.47
CA LEU A 39 -5.19 -0.18 22.30
C LEU A 39 -3.79 0.46 22.29
N GLY A 40 -3.58 1.54 21.51
CA GLY A 40 -2.33 2.29 21.46
C GLY A 40 -1.38 1.90 20.33
N PHE A 41 -1.76 0.97 19.44
CA PHE A 41 -1.02 0.70 18.22
C PHE A 41 -1.25 1.82 17.21
N ARG A 42 -0.35 1.96 16.24
CA ARG A 42 -0.55 2.83 15.07
C ARG A 42 -1.01 2.02 13.88
N VAL A 43 -2.02 2.51 13.18
CA VAL A 43 -2.52 1.89 11.95
C VAL A 43 -2.34 2.87 10.80
N ILE A 44 -1.52 2.50 9.82
CA ILE A 44 -1.12 3.32 8.68
C ILE A 44 -1.60 2.63 7.40
N TYR A 45 -2.41 3.32 6.60
CA TYR A 45 -2.77 2.83 5.27
C TYR A 45 -1.64 3.11 4.27
N VAL A 46 -1.28 2.09 3.48
CA VAL A 46 -0.23 2.16 2.46
C VAL A 46 -0.77 1.57 1.16
N THR A 47 -1.10 2.41 0.18
CA THR A 47 -1.93 2.02 -0.95
C THR A 47 -1.45 2.56 -2.30
N GLY A 48 -1.93 1.94 -3.39
CA GLY A 48 -1.87 2.49 -4.74
C GLY A 48 -2.91 3.57 -5.05
N ARG A 49 -3.91 3.78 -4.16
CA ARG A 49 -4.87 4.90 -4.29
C ARG A 49 -4.20 6.24 -4.05
N SER A 50 -4.93 7.35 -4.27
CA SER A 50 -4.44 8.66 -3.84
C SER A 50 -4.24 8.68 -2.32
N SER A 51 -3.23 9.40 -1.86
CA SER A 51 -2.97 9.54 -0.43
C SER A 51 -4.12 10.26 0.30
N ILE A 52 -4.88 11.11 -0.41
CA ILE A 52 -6.06 11.81 0.13
C ILE A 52 -7.19 10.83 0.41
N GLU A 53 -7.47 9.87 -0.50
CA GLU A 53 -8.46 8.81 -0.25
C GLU A 53 -8.09 7.99 0.99
N ALA A 54 -6.83 7.59 1.11
CA ALA A 54 -6.33 6.83 2.25
C ALA A 54 -6.36 7.65 3.55
N TYR A 55 -6.01 8.94 3.50
CA TYR A 55 -6.09 9.85 4.64
C TYR A 55 -7.54 10.04 5.12
N LEU A 56 -8.49 10.25 4.22
CA LEU A 56 -9.91 10.34 4.58
C LEU A 56 -10.42 9.05 5.20
N LEU A 57 -10.00 7.90 4.67
CA LEU A 57 -10.31 6.59 5.26
C LEU A 57 -9.75 6.48 6.70
N ALA A 58 -8.53 6.96 6.94
CA ALA A 58 -7.93 7.00 8.27
C ALA A 58 -8.73 7.90 9.23
N VAL A 59 -9.11 9.09 8.79
CA VAL A 59 -9.91 10.04 9.59
C VAL A 59 -11.26 9.44 9.97
N PHE A 60 -12.04 8.95 9.00
CA PHE A 60 -13.36 8.39 9.26
C PHE A 60 -13.31 7.00 9.90
N GLY A 61 -12.28 6.22 9.59
CA GLY A 61 -11.99 4.93 10.20
C GLY A 61 -11.59 5.04 11.67
N GLY A 62 -11.08 6.20 12.12
CA GLY A 62 -10.59 6.41 13.48
C GLY A 62 -9.23 5.74 13.71
N THR A 63 -8.37 5.74 12.69
CA THR A 63 -6.99 5.23 12.74
C THR A 63 -5.98 6.37 12.69
N THR A 64 -4.69 6.09 12.66
CA THR A 64 -3.61 7.11 12.62
C THR A 64 -3.79 8.03 11.41
N ARG A 65 -3.89 9.34 11.66
CA ARG A 65 -4.16 10.37 10.64
C ARG A 65 -2.91 10.72 9.82
N ILE A 66 -2.35 9.69 9.21
CA ILE A 66 -1.26 9.79 8.23
C ILE A 66 -1.42 8.62 7.25
N ALA A 67 -1.23 8.86 5.97
CA ALA A 67 -1.42 7.84 4.95
C ALA A 67 -0.38 7.94 3.85
N VAL A 68 0.00 6.78 3.31
CA VAL A 68 0.88 6.64 2.15
C VAL A 68 0.03 6.25 0.95
N GLY A 69 0.07 7.06 -0.09
CA GLY A 69 -0.62 6.81 -1.36
C GLY A 69 0.30 6.75 -2.55
N GLU A 70 -0.31 6.49 -3.71
CA GLU A 70 0.37 6.48 -5.01
C GLU A 70 1.60 5.55 -5.01
N ASN A 71 1.41 4.35 -4.43
CA ASN A 71 2.47 3.35 -4.28
C ASN A 71 3.75 3.88 -3.60
N GLY A 72 3.59 4.75 -2.61
CA GLY A 72 4.72 5.31 -1.85
C GLY A 72 5.12 6.72 -2.28
N GLY A 73 4.55 7.25 -3.36
CA GLY A 73 4.92 8.56 -3.92
C GLY A 73 4.49 9.74 -3.07
N VAL A 74 3.44 9.59 -2.26
CA VAL A 74 2.85 10.70 -1.48
C VAL A 74 2.53 10.26 -0.07
N ILE A 75 2.90 11.10 0.89
CA ILE A 75 2.44 10.99 2.28
C ILE A 75 1.53 12.18 2.57
N THR A 76 0.33 11.93 3.08
CA THR A 76 -0.60 12.97 3.54
C THR A 76 -0.66 12.94 5.06
N THR A 77 -0.38 14.08 5.70
CA THR A 77 -0.36 14.29 7.15
C THR A 77 -1.52 15.17 7.63
N ALA A 78 -2.05 16.01 6.73
CA ALA A 78 -3.23 16.83 6.95
C ALA A 78 -3.97 17.06 5.61
N PRO A 79 -5.20 17.61 5.59
CA PRO A 79 -5.97 17.76 4.35
C PRO A 79 -5.26 18.47 3.20
N ASP A 80 -4.35 19.38 3.52
CA ASP A 80 -3.57 20.21 2.59
C ASP A 80 -2.05 20.06 2.76
N GLU A 81 -1.62 19.10 3.59
CA GLU A 81 -0.19 18.82 3.83
C GLU A 81 0.24 17.49 3.19
N HIS A 82 1.08 17.59 2.19
CA HIS A 82 1.59 16.45 1.42
C HIS A 82 3.11 16.47 1.32
N ILE A 83 3.75 15.35 1.62
CA ILE A 83 5.17 15.12 1.36
C ILE A 83 5.25 14.32 0.05
N LEU A 84 5.89 14.89 -0.97
CA LEU A 84 6.05 14.28 -2.28
C LEU A 84 7.43 13.60 -2.35
N LEU A 85 7.45 12.29 -2.60
CA LEU A 85 8.66 11.49 -2.73
C LEU A 85 9.02 11.21 -4.20
N ALA A 86 8.18 11.65 -5.13
CA ALA A 86 8.38 11.55 -6.57
C ALA A 86 7.88 12.81 -7.28
N ASN A 87 8.31 13.00 -8.54
CA ASN A 87 7.94 14.15 -9.36
C ASN A 87 7.00 13.74 -10.50
N LYS A 88 5.74 14.16 -10.41
CA LYS A 88 4.72 13.90 -11.44
C LYS A 88 5.14 14.32 -12.86
N GLN A 89 5.94 15.36 -13.00
CA GLN A 89 6.38 15.85 -14.31
C GLN A 89 7.21 14.79 -15.05
N ASN A 90 7.96 13.96 -14.33
CA ASN A 90 8.69 12.85 -14.96
C ASN A 90 7.72 11.76 -15.46
N CYS A 91 6.68 11.44 -14.70
CA CYS A 91 5.64 10.50 -15.12
C CYS A 91 4.82 11.04 -16.31
N LEU A 92 4.54 12.34 -16.35
CA LEU A 92 3.89 12.98 -17.49
C LEU A 92 4.75 12.91 -18.77
N LYS A 93 6.09 13.09 -18.68
CA LYS A 93 6.99 12.86 -19.81
C LYS A 93 6.90 11.41 -20.31
N GLY A 94 6.86 10.44 -19.38
CA GLY A 94 6.66 9.03 -19.72
C GLY A 94 5.33 8.79 -20.46
N TYR A 95 4.25 9.40 -19.99
CA TYR A 95 2.95 9.33 -20.67
C TYR A 95 3.01 9.88 -22.11
N GLU A 96 3.63 11.05 -22.34
CA GLU A 96 3.75 11.62 -23.68
C GLU A 96 4.59 10.73 -24.61
N VAL A 97 5.66 10.12 -24.09
CA VAL A 97 6.46 9.15 -24.84
C VAL A 97 5.65 7.92 -25.21
N LEU A 98 4.92 7.34 -24.27
CA LEU A 98 4.04 6.19 -24.55
C LEU A 98 3.00 6.53 -25.60
N LYS A 99 2.33 7.67 -25.46
CA LYS A 99 1.29 8.15 -26.39
C LYS A 99 1.80 8.41 -27.80
N ALA A 100 3.06 8.80 -27.94
CA ALA A 100 3.68 9.03 -29.25
C ALA A 100 4.07 7.73 -29.96
N ASN A 101 4.26 6.63 -29.24
CA ASN A 101 4.80 5.37 -29.77
C ASN A 101 3.78 4.21 -29.76
N ILE A 102 2.70 4.30 -28.99
CA ILE A 102 1.72 3.23 -28.81
C ILE A 102 0.31 3.79 -29.02
N GLU A 103 -0.50 3.06 -29.77
CA GLU A 103 -1.91 3.42 -29.97
C GLU A 103 -2.75 3.21 -28.70
N ASN A 104 -3.82 3.98 -28.57
CA ASN A 104 -4.81 3.86 -27.49
C ASN A 104 -4.28 4.08 -26.06
N VAL A 105 -3.12 4.73 -25.89
CA VAL A 105 -2.64 5.14 -24.57
C VAL A 105 -3.50 6.29 -24.04
N GLN A 106 -4.23 6.06 -22.95
CA GLN A 106 -5.16 7.02 -22.38
C GLN A 106 -5.00 7.10 -20.85
N MET A 107 -5.04 8.33 -20.32
CA MET A 107 -5.15 8.53 -18.88
C MET A 107 -6.51 7.98 -18.39
N LYS A 108 -6.48 7.27 -17.27
CA LYS A 108 -7.68 6.79 -16.61
C LYS A 108 -8.26 7.88 -15.71
N PRO A 109 -9.59 8.14 -15.76
CA PRO A 109 -10.23 9.03 -14.80
C PRO A 109 -10.14 8.43 -13.37
N VAL A 110 -9.37 9.09 -12.51
CA VAL A 110 -9.18 8.71 -11.11
C VAL A 110 -9.13 9.99 -10.27
N PHE A 111 -9.19 9.86 -8.95
CA PHE A 111 -8.88 10.99 -8.06
C PHE A 111 -7.51 11.58 -8.38
N ASN A 112 -7.34 12.88 -8.12
CA ASN A 112 -6.11 13.58 -8.46
C ASN A 112 -4.88 12.87 -7.89
N ARG A 113 -3.87 12.70 -8.73
CA ARG A 113 -2.57 12.12 -8.38
C ARG A 113 -1.54 13.23 -8.33
N LEU A 114 -0.67 13.19 -7.33
CA LEU A 114 0.36 14.21 -7.11
C LEU A 114 1.72 13.80 -7.66
N THR A 115 1.98 12.50 -7.80
CA THR A 115 3.32 11.99 -8.19
C THR A 115 3.28 10.96 -9.32
N GLU A 116 2.16 10.31 -9.60
CA GLU A 116 2.04 9.27 -10.62
C GLU A 116 1.12 9.68 -11.77
N VAL A 117 1.15 8.92 -12.86
CA VAL A 117 0.16 8.95 -13.94
C VAL A 117 -0.52 7.60 -14.03
N VAL A 118 -1.85 7.58 -14.02
CA VAL A 118 -2.66 6.36 -14.11
C VAL A 118 -3.26 6.25 -15.50
N LEU A 119 -3.08 5.08 -16.13
CA LEU A 119 -3.52 4.80 -17.48
C LEU A 119 -4.58 3.71 -17.52
N SER A 120 -5.45 3.77 -18.51
CA SER A 120 -6.35 2.67 -18.85
C SER A 120 -5.54 1.49 -19.41
N ARG A 121 -6.02 0.26 -19.14
CA ARG A 121 -5.39 -0.98 -19.64
C ARG A 121 -5.80 -1.26 -21.10
N THR A 122 -5.42 -0.39 -22.01
CA THR A 122 -5.85 -0.37 -23.43
C THR A 122 -4.75 -0.72 -24.41
N PHE A 123 -3.55 -1.05 -23.91
CA PHE A 123 -2.38 -1.43 -24.71
C PHE A 123 -1.58 -2.55 -24.01
N ASP A 124 -0.64 -3.16 -24.69
CA ASP A 124 0.25 -4.17 -24.12
C ASP A 124 1.26 -3.54 -23.15
N ILE A 125 1.28 -3.99 -21.90
CA ILE A 125 2.17 -3.43 -20.87
C ILE A 125 3.64 -3.70 -21.18
N GLY A 126 3.97 -4.86 -21.81
CA GLY A 126 5.34 -5.23 -22.18
C GLY A 126 5.88 -4.26 -23.23
N GLU A 127 5.04 -3.89 -24.21
CA GLU A 127 5.38 -2.84 -25.19
C GLU A 127 5.63 -1.51 -24.50
N GLY A 128 4.76 -1.14 -23.55
CA GLY A 128 4.92 0.11 -22.78
C GLY A 128 6.21 0.15 -21.98
N ILE A 129 6.58 -0.92 -21.30
CA ILE A 129 7.84 -1.04 -20.56
C ILE A 129 9.02 -0.84 -21.51
N LYS A 130 9.03 -1.53 -22.65
CA LYS A 130 10.08 -1.44 -23.65
C LYS A 130 10.25 -0.02 -24.17
N VAL A 131 9.17 0.66 -24.52
CA VAL A 131 9.20 2.05 -24.99
C VAL A 131 9.81 2.99 -23.94
N LEU A 132 9.45 2.85 -22.65
CA LEU A 132 10.04 3.68 -21.59
C LEU A 132 11.54 3.41 -21.42
N GLU A 133 11.98 2.16 -21.53
CA GLU A 133 13.39 1.76 -21.43
C GLU A 133 14.22 2.25 -22.62
N GLU A 134 13.73 2.12 -23.85
CA GLU A 134 14.38 2.60 -25.06
C GLU A 134 14.57 4.14 -25.05
N ASN A 135 13.69 4.85 -24.37
CA ASN A 135 13.81 6.30 -24.20
C ASN A 135 14.61 6.70 -22.93
N ASN A 136 15.26 5.74 -22.26
CA ASN A 136 16.09 5.97 -21.07
C ASN A 136 15.37 6.74 -19.94
N LEU A 137 14.06 6.51 -19.76
CA LEU A 137 13.30 7.14 -18.71
C LEU A 137 13.44 6.33 -17.41
N ASN A 138 13.77 7.00 -16.30
CA ASN A 138 13.84 6.37 -14.98
C ASN A 138 12.45 6.15 -14.39
N LEU A 139 11.60 5.45 -15.14
CA LEU A 139 10.20 5.18 -14.80
C LEU A 139 9.94 3.69 -14.75
N ARG A 140 8.94 3.33 -13.96
CA ARG A 140 8.34 1.99 -13.90
C ARG A 140 6.91 2.06 -14.41
N LEU A 141 6.52 1.13 -15.25
CA LEU A 141 5.13 0.88 -15.61
C LEU A 141 4.69 -0.41 -14.92
N SER A 142 3.65 -0.34 -14.10
CA SER A 142 3.12 -1.49 -13.35
C SER A 142 1.63 -1.68 -13.60
N ASP A 143 1.15 -2.92 -13.48
CA ASP A 143 -0.27 -3.29 -13.61
C ASP A 143 -0.84 -3.65 -12.24
N SER A 144 -1.82 -2.89 -11.78
CA SER A 144 -2.58 -3.19 -10.57
C SER A 144 -3.82 -4.06 -10.83
N LYS A 145 -3.97 -4.64 -12.02
CA LYS A 145 -5.19 -5.28 -12.53
C LYS A 145 -6.38 -4.33 -12.73
N TYR A 146 -6.37 -3.17 -12.10
CA TYR A 146 -7.34 -2.09 -12.26
C TYR A 146 -6.90 -1.05 -13.28
N ALA A 147 -5.60 -0.72 -13.31
CA ALA A 147 -4.99 0.31 -14.13
C ALA A 147 -3.49 0.06 -14.33
N TYR A 148 -2.89 0.71 -15.32
CA TYR A 148 -1.44 0.85 -15.40
C TYR A 148 -1.00 2.12 -14.67
N HIS A 149 0.12 2.03 -13.96
CA HIS A 149 0.69 3.13 -13.18
C HIS A 149 2.09 3.46 -13.68
N ILE A 150 2.32 4.71 -14.06
CA ILE A 150 3.66 5.24 -14.32
C ILE A 150 4.16 5.88 -13.03
N ASN A 151 5.20 5.30 -12.44
CA ASN A 151 5.86 5.79 -11.24
C ASN A 151 7.36 6.00 -11.50
N GLU A 152 8.02 6.86 -10.75
CA GLU A 152 9.48 6.91 -10.73
C GLU A 152 10.07 5.63 -10.15
N ARG A 153 11.17 5.14 -10.74
CA ARG A 153 11.92 4.01 -10.17
C ARG A 153 12.57 4.43 -8.86
N GLY A 154 12.61 3.53 -7.91
CA GLY A 154 13.15 3.78 -6.56
C GLY A 154 12.13 4.34 -5.58
N VAL A 155 10.87 4.55 -6.00
CA VAL A 155 9.75 4.89 -5.13
C VAL A 155 8.75 3.73 -5.13
N ASP A 156 8.45 3.21 -3.95
CA ASP A 156 7.49 2.14 -3.72
C ASP A 156 6.85 2.28 -2.33
N LYS A 157 5.92 1.39 -2.00
CA LYS A 157 5.20 1.41 -0.72
C LYS A 157 6.14 1.39 0.50
N ALA A 158 7.29 0.70 0.42
CA ALA A 158 8.25 0.64 1.51
C ALA A 158 8.97 1.98 1.73
N VAL A 159 9.32 2.68 0.65
CA VAL A 159 9.92 4.02 0.73
C VAL A 159 8.97 4.99 1.43
N GLY A 160 7.70 5.01 1.01
CA GLY A 160 6.69 5.86 1.65
C GLY A 160 6.46 5.50 3.12
N LEU A 161 6.34 4.21 3.44
CA LEU A 161 6.18 3.76 4.83
C LEU A 161 7.40 4.12 5.69
N LEU A 162 8.60 3.95 5.17
CA LEU A 162 9.84 4.27 5.91
C LEU A 162 9.89 5.74 6.33
N GLU A 163 9.46 6.65 5.47
CA GLU A 163 9.38 8.08 5.82
C GLU A 163 8.31 8.34 6.90
N VAL A 164 7.15 7.68 6.81
CA VAL A 164 6.13 7.77 7.87
C VAL A 164 6.64 7.23 9.20
N LEU A 165 7.34 6.10 9.20
CA LEU A 165 7.92 5.53 10.42
C LEU A 165 8.97 6.46 11.05
N LYS A 166 9.78 7.17 10.24
CA LYS A 166 10.69 8.22 10.73
C LYS A 166 9.94 9.38 11.39
N ILE A 167 8.88 9.87 10.75
CA ILE A 167 8.04 10.96 11.29
C ILE A 167 7.46 10.57 12.65
N LEU A 168 6.98 9.32 12.78
CA LEU A 168 6.36 8.80 13.99
C LEU A 168 7.36 8.21 15.00
N ASN A 169 8.65 8.18 14.67
CA ASN A 169 9.73 7.62 15.49
C ASN A 169 9.54 6.13 15.85
N PHE A 170 9.20 5.31 14.85
CA PHE A 170 9.10 3.86 14.95
C PHE A 170 10.15 3.15 14.08
N ASP A 171 10.54 1.94 14.52
CA ASP A 171 11.43 1.05 13.76
C ASP A 171 10.59 0.16 12.82
N PRO A 172 11.02 -0.05 11.56
CA PRO A 172 10.40 -1.05 10.69
C PRO A 172 10.26 -2.44 11.32
N GLN A 173 11.18 -2.81 12.25
CA GLN A 173 11.11 -4.08 12.98
C GLN A 173 10.01 -4.12 14.07
N GLU A 174 9.33 -3.01 14.33
CA GLU A 174 8.15 -2.91 15.21
C GLU A 174 6.85 -2.89 14.40
N THR A 175 6.94 -3.09 13.06
CA THR A 175 5.83 -2.96 12.13
C THR A 175 5.42 -4.32 11.57
N VAL A 176 4.11 -4.54 11.50
CA VAL A 176 3.48 -5.65 10.77
C VAL A 176 2.89 -5.10 9.48
N ALA A 177 3.31 -5.64 8.34
CA ALA A 177 2.73 -5.33 7.04
C ALA A 177 1.65 -6.35 6.68
N ILE A 178 0.49 -5.89 6.18
CA ILE A 178 -0.61 -6.75 5.73
C ILE A 178 -0.99 -6.32 4.31
N GLY A 179 -0.99 -7.27 3.37
CA GLY A 179 -1.28 -7.02 1.97
C GLY A 179 -1.56 -8.29 1.17
N ASP A 180 -1.90 -8.14 -0.12
CA ASP A 180 -2.29 -9.25 -0.99
C ASP A 180 -1.66 -9.23 -2.39
N SER A 181 -0.93 -8.17 -2.72
CA SER A 181 -0.44 -7.93 -4.07
C SER A 181 1.08 -7.81 -4.17
N GLU A 182 1.60 -7.82 -5.40
CA GLU A 182 3.04 -7.61 -5.64
C GLU A 182 3.54 -6.25 -5.19
N THR A 183 2.67 -5.25 -5.18
CA THR A 183 3.04 -3.91 -4.72
C THR A 183 3.34 -3.87 -3.22
N ASP A 184 2.95 -4.93 -2.47
CA ASP A 184 3.20 -5.07 -1.03
C ASP A 184 4.52 -5.79 -0.71
N LEU A 185 5.15 -6.45 -1.69
CA LEU A 185 6.42 -7.15 -1.47
C LEU A 185 7.52 -6.28 -0.87
N PRO A 186 7.70 -5.01 -1.28
CA PRO A 186 8.65 -4.12 -0.61
C PRO A 186 8.33 -3.88 0.88
N LEU A 187 7.04 -3.82 1.25
CA LEU A 187 6.62 -3.73 2.67
C LEU A 187 6.99 -5.00 3.43
N PHE A 188 6.79 -6.19 2.81
CA PHE A 188 7.11 -7.47 3.42
C PHE A 188 8.61 -7.61 3.67
N ASP A 189 9.45 -7.06 2.80
CA ASP A 189 10.90 -7.07 2.96
C ASP A 189 11.39 -6.04 3.99
N LEU A 190 10.67 -4.93 4.17
CA LEU A 190 11.02 -3.85 5.10
C LEU A 190 10.62 -4.18 6.55
N CYS A 191 9.41 -4.70 6.76
CA CYS A 191 8.81 -4.82 8.09
C CYS A 191 9.30 -6.06 8.86
N GLY A 192 9.22 -5.99 10.19
CA GLY A 192 9.62 -7.10 11.07
C GLY A 192 8.73 -8.34 10.94
N CYS A 193 7.49 -8.18 10.48
CA CYS A 193 6.56 -9.26 10.16
C CYS A 193 5.70 -8.85 8.97
N SER A 194 5.36 -9.81 8.12
CA SER A 194 4.49 -9.62 6.98
C SER A 194 3.43 -10.72 6.90
N ILE A 195 2.22 -10.34 6.51
CA ILE A 195 1.08 -11.25 6.42
C ILE A 195 0.42 -11.10 5.06
N ALA A 196 0.41 -12.18 4.29
CA ALA A 196 -0.32 -12.26 3.04
C ALA A 196 -1.71 -12.86 3.25
N LEU A 197 -2.70 -12.36 2.51
CA LEU A 197 -4.04 -12.91 2.49
C LEU A 197 -4.13 -14.13 1.58
N ASN A 198 -5.12 -15.01 1.80
CA ASN A 198 -5.19 -16.30 1.12
C ASN A 198 -5.32 -16.20 -0.41
N HIS A 199 -6.00 -15.18 -0.92
CA HIS A 199 -6.20 -14.96 -2.36
C HIS A 199 -5.01 -14.32 -3.07
N ALA A 200 -3.99 -13.88 -2.31
CA ALA A 200 -2.74 -13.39 -2.88
C ALA A 200 -2.09 -14.45 -3.78
N GLU A 201 -1.38 -14.01 -4.80
CA GLU A 201 -0.63 -14.91 -5.68
C GLU A 201 0.45 -15.69 -4.89
N ASP A 202 0.79 -16.91 -5.35
CA ASP A 202 1.73 -17.78 -4.62
C ASP A 202 3.09 -17.14 -4.40
N ARG A 203 3.57 -16.31 -5.32
CA ARG A 203 4.82 -15.55 -5.16
C ARG A 203 4.75 -14.51 -4.04
N VAL A 204 3.57 -13.91 -3.78
CA VAL A 204 3.34 -12.97 -2.67
C VAL A 204 3.29 -13.74 -1.37
N LYS A 205 2.51 -14.84 -1.31
CA LYS A 205 2.44 -15.72 -0.14
C LYS A 205 3.80 -16.30 0.27
N ALA A 206 4.63 -16.65 -0.70
CA ALA A 206 5.96 -17.22 -0.45
C ALA A 206 6.95 -16.21 0.19
N ARG A 207 6.70 -14.90 0.06
CA ARG A 207 7.52 -13.84 0.66
C ARG A 207 7.03 -13.38 2.03
N ALA A 208 5.78 -13.69 2.37
CA ALA A 208 5.20 -13.30 3.64
C ALA A 208 5.71 -14.17 4.80
N THR A 209 5.84 -13.58 5.98
CA THR A 209 6.14 -14.31 7.23
C THR A 209 5.01 -15.28 7.59
N HIS A 210 3.78 -14.87 7.32
CA HIS A 210 2.58 -15.66 7.55
C HIS A 210 1.58 -15.52 6.39
N VAL A 211 0.75 -16.54 6.23
CA VAL A 211 -0.40 -16.51 5.33
C VAL A 211 -1.64 -16.87 6.16
N VAL A 212 -2.67 -16.03 6.10
CA VAL A 212 -3.95 -16.29 6.77
C VAL A 212 -4.91 -17.04 5.85
N ARG A 213 -5.98 -17.63 6.40
CA ARG A 213 -6.97 -18.40 5.61
C ARG A 213 -8.03 -17.51 4.97
N GLY A 214 -8.33 -16.38 5.56
CA GLY A 214 -9.30 -15.43 5.05
C GLY A 214 -8.82 -14.69 3.81
N THR A 215 -9.78 -14.20 3.07
CA THR A 215 -9.57 -13.35 1.88
C THR A 215 -10.08 -11.95 2.18
N GLU A 216 -9.50 -10.94 1.52
CA GLU A 216 -9.99 -9.56 1.58
C GLU A 216 -10.17 -9.05 3.03
N GLY A 217 -11.18 -8.25 3.31
CA GLY A 217 -11.42 -7.70 4.65
C GLY A 217 -11.53 -8.76 5.76
N ARG A 218 -12.06 -9.95 5.46
CA ARG A 218 -12.06 -11.06 6.42
C ARG A 218 -10.64 -11.55 6.70
N GLY A 219 -9.80 -11.62 5.67
CA GLY A 219 -8.39 -11.98 5.82
C GLY A 219 -7.62 -10.95 6.66
N LEU A 220 -7.96 -9.68 6.56
CA LEU A 220 -7.40 -8.64 7.42
C LEU A 220 -7.74 -8.89 8.89
N VAL A 221 -8.98 -9.22 9.23
CA VAL A 221 -9.36 -9.56 10.60
C VAL A 221 -8.58 -10.78 11.09
N ASP A 222 -8.50 -11.85 10.27
CA ASP A 222 -7.72 -13.04 10.60
C ASP A 222 -6.23 -12.72 10.82
N ALA A 223 -5.68 -11.74 10.08
CA ALA A 223 -4.30 -11.29 10.23
C ALA A 223 -4.06 -10.58 11.57
N ILE A 224 -4.96 -9.68 11.97
CA ILE A 224 -4.88 -9.02 13.28
C ILE A 224 -5.02 -10.04 14.41
N ASP A 225 -5.96 -10.97 14.32
CA ASP A 225 -6.13 -12.05 15.30
C ASP A 225 -4.86 -12.92 15.44
N LEU A 226 -4.23 -13.25 14.32
CA LEU A 226 -2.97 -14.00 14.31
C LEU A 226 -1.85 -13.23 15.04
N VAL A 227 -1.75 -11.91 14.80
CA VAL A 227 -0.77 -11.04 15.49
C VAL A 227 -1.07 -11.00 16.98
N ALA A 228 -2.33 -10.81 17.35
CA ALA A 228 -2.75 -10.77 18.75
C ALA A 228 -2.37 -12.07 19.49
N LEU A 229 -2.62 -13.22 18.88
CA LEU A 229 -2.31 -14.53 19.47
C LEU A 229 -0.81 -14.83 19.56
N LYS A 230 -0.01 -14.38 18.58
CA LYS A 230 1.41 -14.77 18.51
C LYS A 230 2.37 -13.76 19.14
N TYR A 231 2.04 -12.49 19.05
CA TYR A 231 3.00 -11.41 19.33
C TYR A 231 2.55 -10.42 20.40
N LEU A 232 1.23 -10.32 20.68
CA LEU A 232 0.74 -9.48 21.74
C LEU A 232 0.60 -10.36 23.00
N GLN A 233 1.58 -10.25 23.90
CA GLN A 233 1.45 -10.85 25.22
C GLN A 233 0.35 -10.07 25.96
N TYR A 234 -0.83 -10.66 26.10
CA TYR A 234 -1.79 -10.18 27.09
C TYR A 234 -1.09 -10.25 28.46
N PRO A 235 -1.04 -9.16 29.22
CA PRO A 235 -0.58 -9.27 30.59
C PRO A 235 -1.47 -10.33 31.27
N ASN A 236 -0.86 -11.44 31.72
CA ASN A 236 -1.53 -12.39 32.53
C ASN A 236 -2.16 -11.63 33.72
N HIS A 237 -3.46 -11.46 33.72
CA HIS A 237 -4.19 -11.10 34.90
C HIS A 237 -4.07 -12.32 35.86
N SER A 238 -2.87 -12.47 36.43
CA SER A 238 -2.74 -13.27 37.66
C SER A 238 -3.55 -12.56 38.73
N LYS A 239 -4.56 -13.27 39.18
CA LYS A 239 -5.51 -12.92 40.23
C LYS A 239 -4.84 -12.44 41.50
#